data_9c8f06bc2ac4bbd41c6ab9bdd57f3b7e
#
_entry.id   9c8f06bc2ac4bbd41c6ab9bdd57f3b7e
#
_cell.length_a   1.000
_cell.length_b   1.000
_cell.length_c   1.000
_cell.angle_alpha   90.00
_cell.angle_beta   90.00
_cell.angle_gamma   90.00
#
_symmetry.space_group_name_H-M   'P 1'
#
loop_
_entity.id
_entity.type
_entity.pdbx_description
1 polymer ?
#
loop_
_entity_poly.entity_id
_entity_poly.type
_entity_poly.pdbx_seq_one_letter_code
_entity_poly.pdbx_strand_id
1 'polypeptide(L)'
;MSKEIVKYSNKMNNIPLKNFEKVDLNFFHAICAKVREKGSELVEIPLDEIKLLTEYKSTSLERFKSDLIRMNEKLRSCHGIYETDDEIVQFNLFSTFTIVKSRKVLKIRVNPDVAWLLNNIAKEFTSFELQEYVALDGIYAKSLYRILKQWKMHGCTKKYSVSEFKELLSTPDYEPKILMRDVIKPAVEEINKSGAFKNLRCEVIHAKKRGRPVE
;
A
#
# COMPACT_ATOMS: atom_id res chain seq x y z
N MET A 1 -1.78 -11.68 -21.38
CA MET A 1 -0.85 -11.57 -20.24
C MET A 1 -1.56 -12.09 -19.01
N SER A 2 -0.90 -12.91 -18.17
CA SER A 2 -1.46 -13.35 -16.91
C SER A 2 -1.66 -12.13 -16.01
N LYS A 3 -2.78 -12.06 -15.30
CA LYS A 3 -3.06 -10.97 -14.37
C LYS A 3 -2.14 -11.11 -13.15
N GLU A 4 -1.30 -10.11 -12.93
CA GLU A 4 -0.47 -10.06 -11.73
C GLU A 4 -1.32 -9.69 -10.52
N ILE A 5 -1.32 -10.55 -9.51
CA ILE A 5 -2.11 -10.37 -8.29
C ILE A 5 -1.20 -9.97 -7.13
N VAL A 6 -1.50 -8.85 -6.54
CA VAL A 6 -0.97 -8.45 -5.23
C VAL A 6 -1.81 -9.12 -4.15
N LYS A 7 -1.17 -9.81 -3.20
CA LYS A 7 -1.83 -10.37 -2.02
C LYS A 7 -0.91 -10.31 -0.83
N TYR A 8 -1.41 -9.80 0.28
CA TYR A 8 -0.67 -9.66 1.53
C TYR A 8 -1.60 -9.64 2.73
N SER A 9 -1.06 -9.90 3.94
CA SER A 9 -1.81 -9.81 5.19
C SER A 9 -2.36 -8.41 5.42
N ASN A 10 -3.60 -8.30 5.93
CA ASN A 10 -4.21 -7.01 6.27
C ASN A 10 -3.34 -6.14 7.18
N LYS A 11 -2.44 -6.74 7.97
CA LYS A 11 -1.48 -6.00 8.81
C LYS A 11 -0.55 -5.08 8.01
N MET A 12 -0.30 -5.39 6.73
CA MET A 12 0.45 -4.52 5.82
C MET A 12 -0.25 -3.17 5.55
N ASN A 13 -1.57 -3.11 5.65
CA ASN A 13 -2.31 -1.85 5.48
C ASN A 13 -2.10 -0.87 6.64
N ASN A 14 -1.70 -1.37 7.81
CA ASN A 14 -1.40 -0.55 8.98
C ASN A 14 0.01 0.09 8.91
N ILE A 15 0.86 -0.33 7.97
CA ILE A 15 2.17 0.30 7.75
C ILE A 15 1.95 1.60 6.98
N PRO A 16 2.18 2.77 7.61
CA PRO A 16 2.00 4.04 6.93
C PRO A 16 3.13 4.22 5.90
N LEU A 17 2.77 4.28 4.62
CA LEU A 17 3.72 4.53 3.53
C LEU A 17 3.95 6.05 3.37
N LYS A 18 4.52 6.66 4.41
CA LYS A 18 4.77 8.11 4.45
C LYS A 18 5.76 8.53 3.37
N ASN A 19 5.49 9.68 2.75
CA ASN A 19 6.34 10.28 1.71
C ASN A 19 6.48 9.44 0.43
N PHE A 20 5.66 8.39 0.26
CA PHE A 20 5.63 7.64 -0.99
C PHE A 20 4.94 8.45 -2.09
N GLU A 21 5.57 8.47 -3.24
CA GLU A 21 4.99 8.99 -4.48
C GLU A 21 4.28 7.86 -5.25
N LYS A 22 3.53 8.21 -6.29
CA LYS A 22 2.87 7.24 -7.18
C LYS A 22 3.82 6.15 -7.66
N VAL A 23 5.02 6.53 -8.11
CA VAL A 23 6.04 5.61 -8.63
C VAL A 23 6.51 4.64 -7.55
N ASP A 24 6.76 5.15 -6.34
CA ASP A 24 7.20 4.33 -5.20
C ASP A 24 6.14 3.27 -4.84
N LEU A 25 4.87 3.70 -4.79
CA LEU A 25 3.75 2.81 -4.51
C LEU A 25 3.58 1.72 -5.60
N ASN A 26 3.76 2.08 -6.87
CA ASN A 26 3.69 1.12 -7.96
C ASN A 26 4.83 0.10 -7.87
N PHE A 27 6.07 0.54 -7.67
CA PHE A 27 7.22 -0.36 -7.49
C PHE A 27 7.04 -1.30 -6.32
N PHE A 28 6.64 -0.77 -5.17
CA PHE A 28 6.42 -1.57 -3.97
C PHE A 28 5.42 -2.71 -4.23
N HIS A 29 4.26 -2.39 -4.80
CA HIS A 29 3.23 -3.41 -5.03
C HIS A 29 3.57 -4.37 -6.17
N ALA A 30 4.29 -3.91 -7.20
CA ALA A 30 4.80 -4.80 -8.24
C ALA A 30 5.80 -5.83 -7.67
N ILE A 31 6.71 -5.37 -6.81
CA ILE A 31 7.64 -6.27 -6.10
C ILE A 31 6.87 -7.23 -5.19
N CYS A 32 5.92 -6.76 -4.40
CA CYS A 32 5.08 -7.63 -3.57
C CYS A 32 4.36 -8.73 -4.38
N ALA A 33 3.86 -8.40 -5.57
CA ALA A 33 3.26 -9.38 -6.47
C ALA A 33 4.25 -10.47 -6.91
N LYS A 34 5.50 -10.09 -7.18
CA LYS A 34 6.55 -11.01 -7.66
C LYS A 34 7.15 -11.89 -6.56
N VAL A 35 7.21 -11.41 -5.32
CA VAL A 35 7.75 -12.18 -4.18
C VAL A 35 6.67 -12.95 -3.41
N ARG A 36 5.42 -12.79 -3.78
CA ARG A 36 4.29 -13.50 -3.19
C ARG A 36 4.47 -15.02 -3.31
N GLU A 37 4.19 -15.74 -2.21
CA GLU A 37 4.30 -17.20 -2.12
C GLU A 37 5.71 -17.75 -2.44
N LYS A 38 6.75 -16.90 -2.30
CA LYS A 38 8.16 -17.30 -2.45
C LYS A 38 8.87 -17.47 -1.11
N GLY A 39 8.15 -17.34 0.00
CA GLY A 39 8.76 -17.41 1.33
C GLY A 39 9.87 -16.38 1.49
N SER A 40 11.02 -16.83 1.96
CA SER A 40 12.25 -16.04 2.07
C SER A 40 13.30 -16.44 1.02
N GLU A 41 12.87 -16.99 -0.11
CA GLU A 41 13.77 -17.27 -1.23
C GLU A 41 14.32 -15.99 -1.85
N LEU A 42 15.52 -16.06 -2.41
CA LEU A 42 16.08 -14.96 -3.19
C LEU A 42 15.45 -14.97 -4.59
N VAL A 43 14.61 -13.95 -4.85
CA VAL A 43 13.93 -13.79 -6.13
C VAL A 43 14.72 -12.83 -7.01
N GLU A 44 14.89 -13.17 -8.28
CA GLU A 44 15.46 -12.29 -9.29
C GLU A 44 14.34 -11.79 -10.22
N ILE A 45 14.17 -10.47 -10.31
CA ILE A 45 13.15 -9.84 -11.14
C ILE A 45 13.85 -8.98 -12.21
N PRO A 46 13.62 -9.25 -13.52
CA PRO A 46 14.14 -8.39 -14.58
C PRO A 46 13.67 -6.94 -14.41
N LEU A 47 14.58 -5.97 -14.56
CA LEU A 47 14.23 -4.54 -14.42
C LEU A 47 13.19 -4.12 -15.45
N ASP A 48 13.24 -4.68 -16.66
CA ASP A 48 12.27 -4.38 -17.71
C ASP A 48 10.87 -4.93 -17.38
N GLU A 49 10.79 -6.04 -16.63
CA GLU A 49 9.52 -6.56 -16.13
C GLU A 49 8.90 -5.61 -15.10
N ILE A 50 9.70 -5.07 -14.17
CA ILE A 50 9.22 -4.07 -13.21
C ILE A 50 8.73 -2.81 -13.94
N LYS A 51 9.47 -2.34 -14.96
CA LYS A 51 9.03 -1.20 -15.78
C LYS A 51 7.68 -1.44 -16.43
N LEU A 52 7.51 -2.62 -17.03
CA LEU A 52 6.26 -3.01 -17.69
C LEU A 52 5.09 -3.06 -16.71
N LEU A 53 5.27 -3.76 -15.59
CA LEU A 53 4.24 -3.94 -14.56
C LEU A 53 3.80 -2.63 -13.90
N THR A 54 4.67 -1.65 -13.84
CA THR A 54 4.41 -0.36 -13.18
C THR A 54 4.09 0.77 -14.15
N GLU A 55 4.04 0.46 -15.45
CA GLU A 55 3.86 1.46 -16.53
C GLU A 55 4.85 2.63 -16.40
N TYR A 56 6.10 2.32 -16.01
CA TYR A 56 7.11 3.33 -15.78
C TYR A 56 7.54 3.99 -17.10
N LYS A 57 7.30 5.30 -17.22
CA LYS A 57 7.41 6.00 -18.50
C LYS A 57 8.81 6.48 -18.86
N SER A 58 9.71 6.66 -17.88
CA SER A 58 11.05 7.15 -18.19
C SER A 58 11.88 6.09 -18.92
N THR A 59 12.54 6.51 -20.00
CA THR A 59 13.48 5.67 -20.77
C THR A 59 14.85 5.56 -20.10
N SER A 60 15.21 6.50 -19.21
CA SER A 60 16.49 6.52 -18.52
C SER A 60 16.60 5.36 -17.53
N LEU A 61 17.55 4.46 -17.76
CA LEU A 61 17.85 3.35 -16.87
C LEU A 61 18.41 3.85 -15.53
N GLU A 62 19.22 4.90 -15.53
CA GLU A 62 19.80 5.44 -14.30
C GLU A 62 18.72 6.07 -13.41
N ARG A 63 17.79 6.83 -14.00
CA ARG A 63 16.64 7.36 -13.26
C ARG A 63 15.79 6.25 -12.67
N PHE A 64 15.50 5.20 -13.45
CA PHE A 64 14.74 4.04 -12.98
C PHE A 64 15.39 3.37 -11.77
N LYS A 65 16.72 3.14 -11.82
CA LYS A 65 17.47 2.56 -10.71
C LYS A 65 17.43 3.47 -9.48
N SER A 66 17.62 4.77 -9.67
CA SER A 66 17.56 5.77 -8.60
C SER A 66 16.18 5.78 -7.93
N ASP A 67 15.10 5.73 -8.70
CA ASP A 67 13.74 5.69 -8.18
C ASP A 67 13.46 4.39 -7.40
N LEU A 68 13.98 3.23 -7.87
CA LEU A 68 13.88 1.96 -7.13
C LEU A 68 14.62 2.01 -5.79
N ILE A 69 15.84 2.58 -5.77
CA ILE A 69 16.64 2.73 -4.55
C ILE A 69 15.90 3.66 -3.58
N ARG A 70 15.44 4.81 -4.06
CA ARG A 70 14.67 5.78 -3.25
C ARG A 70 13.44 5.13 -2.61
N MET A 71 12.68 4.34 -3.38
CA MET A 71 11.52 3.61 -2.85
C MET A 71 11.92 2.68 -1.71
N ASN A 72 13.01 1.92 -1.87
CA ASN A 72 13.48 1.01 -0.83
C ASN A 72 13.99 1.76 0.42
N GLU A 73 14.64 2.91 0.27
CA GLU A 73 15.04 3.77 1.38
C GLU A 73 13.83 4.29 2.16
N LYS A 74 12.79 4.77 1.45
CA LYS A 74 11.53 5.17 2.06
C LYS A 74 10.86 4.00 2.80
N LEU A 75 10.85 2.81 2.21
CA LEU A 75 10.29 1.61 2.85
C LEU A 75 11.04 1.24 4.13
N ARG A 76 12.36 1.33 4.13
CA ARG A 76 13.18 1.09 5.33
C ARG A 76 12.91 2.10 6.44
N SER A 77 12.59 3.35 6.09
CA SER A 77 12.24 4.39 7.08
C SER A 77 10.82 4.24 7.64
N CYS A 78 9.95 3.50 6.98
CA CYS A 78 8.57 3.28 7.44
C CYS A 78 8.47 2.34 8.64
N HIS A 79 9.51 1.59 8.95
CA HIS A 79 9.56 0.56 10.01
C HIS A 79 8.22 -0.14 10.25
N GLY A 80 8.08 -1.34 9.74
CA GLY A 80 6.95 -2.18 10.11
C GLY A 80 7.03 -2.47 11.61
N ILE A 81 5.94 -2.25 12.32
CA ILE A 81 5.84 -2.57 13.75
C ILE A 81 4.62 -3.44 13.91
N TYR A 82 4.77 -4.55 14.60
CA TYR A 82 3.64 -5.28 15.15
C TYR A 82 3.91 -5.61 16.62
N GLU A 83 2.86 -5.65 17.40
CA GLU A 83 2.88 -5.92 18.82
C GLU A 83 2.08 -7.18 19.11
N THR A 84 2.61 -8.01 19.99
CA THR A 84 1.95 -9.13 20.62
C THR A 84 1.85 -8.85 22.12
N ASP A 85 1.24 -9.74 22.89
CA ASP A 85 1.16 -9.59 24.34
C ASP A 85 2.55 -9.54 25.00
N ASP A 86 3.57 -10.14 24.39
CA ASP A 86 4.90 -10.29 24.97
C ASP A 86 5.99 -9.49 24.23
N GLU A 87 5.76 -9.05 22.98
CA GLU A 87 6.83 -8.50 22.14
C GLU A 87 6.37 -7.32 21.30
N ILE A 88 7.27 -6.34 21.14
CA ILE A 88 7.18 -5.30 20.12
C ILE A 88 8.24 -5.59 19.06
N VAL A 89 7.81 -5.94 17.85
CA VAL A 89 8.71 -6.32 16.75
C VAL A 89 8.80 -5.19 15.73
N GLN A 90 10.01 -4.68 15.53
CA GLN A 90 10.32 -3.76 14.44
C GLN A 90 11.05 -4.51 13.33
N PHE A 91 10.66 -4.31 12.08
CA PHE A 91 11.24 -5.03 10.97
C PHE A 91 11.35 -4.20 9.69
N ASN A 92 12.30 -4.62 8.84
CA ASN A 92 12.32 -4.25 7.43
C ASN A 92 11.70 -5.40 6.62
N LEU A 93 10.79 -5.09 5.68
CA LEU A 93 10.11 -6.11 4.88
C LEU A 93 11.08 -6.92 4.00
N PHE A 94 12.09 -6.25 3.44
CA PHE A 94 13.10 -6.90 2.61
C PHE A 94 14.45 -6.96 3.31
N SER A 95 15.00 -8.18 3.45
CA SER A 95 16.34 -8.41 3.99
C SER A 95 17.44 -8.26 2.93
N THR A 96 17.09 -8.41 1.64
CA THR A 96 17.97 -8.17 0.50
C THR A 96 17.27 -7.33 -0.54
N PHE A 97 17.97 -6.29 -1.02
CA PHE A 97 17.54 -5.45 -2.14
C PHE A 97 18.79 -5.05 -2.93
N THR A 98 19.08 -5.75 -4.02
CA THR A 98 20.32 -5.58 -4.80
C THR A 98 20.01 -5.44 -6.28
N ILE A 99 20.44 -4.34 -6.89
CA ILE A 99 20.38 -4.17 -8.35
C ILE A 99 21.67 -4.68 -8.98
N VAL A 100 21.59 -5.76 -9.77
CA VAL A 100 22.70 -6.30 -10.53
C VAL A 100 22.77 -5.63 -11.88
N LYS A 101 23.66 -4.65 -12.03
CA LYS A 101 23.74 -3.77 -13.21
C LYS A 101 24.03 -4.54 -14.51
N SER A 102 24.95 -5.49 -14.47
CA SER A 102 25.39 -6.30 -15.64
C SER A 102 24.26 -7.16 -16.21
N ARG A 103 23.39 -7.73 -15.34
CA ARG A 103 22.28 -8.59 -15.74
C ARG A 103 20.93 -7.88 -15.79
N LYS A 104 20.88 -6.60 -15.41
CA LYS A 104 19.66 -5.80 -15.34
C LYS A 104 18.54 -6.50 -14.56
N VAL A 105 18.87 -7.04 -13.39
CA VAL A 105 17.91 -7.69 -12.49
C VAL A 105 17.93 -7.06 -11.11
N LEU A 106 16.77 -7.05 -10.44
CA LEU A 106 16.63 -6.80 -9.02
C LEU A 106 16.66 -8.15 -8.30
N LYS A 107 17.61 -8.35 -7.39
CA LYS A 107 17.60 -9.44 -6.43
C LYS A 107 16.91 -8.98 -5.17
N ILE A 108 15.91 -9.72 -4.74
CA ILE A 108 15.13 -9.36 -3.57
C ILE A 108 14.83 -10.60 -2.73
N ARG A 109 14.85 -10.42 -1.41
CA ARG A 109 14.46 -11.42 -0.45
C ARG A 109 13.57 -10.80 0.61
N VAL A 110 12.43 -11.43 0.86
CA VAL A 110 11.58 -11.05 1.99
C VAL A 110 12.28 -11.47 3.28
N ASN A 111 12.21 -10.61 4.29
CA ASN A 111 12.76 -10.92 5.61
C ASN A 111 12.06 -12.17 6.17
N PRO A 112 12.82 -13.22 6.57
CA PRO A 112 12.23 -14.46 7.09
C PRO A 112 11.28 -14.27 8.25
N ASP A 113 11.60 -13.35 9.17
CA ASP A 113 10.81 -13.09 10.38
C ASP A 113 9.40 -12.56 10.09
N VAL A 114 9.20 -11.98 8.91
CA VAL A 114 7.93 -11.39 8.46
C VAL A 114 7.45 -11.93 7.11
N ALA A 115 8.01 -13.05 6.66
CA ALA A 115 7.61 -13.66 5.38
C ALA A 115 6.12 -14.03 5.34
N TRP A 116 5.50 -14.31 6.49
CA TRP A 116 4.08 -14.55 6.64
C TRP A 116 3.18 -13.39 6.18
N LEU A 117 3.70 -12.17 6.11
CA LEU A 117 2.97 -11.02 5.57
C LEU A 117 2.63 -11.16 4.08
N LEU A 118 3.40 -11.95 3.34
CA LEU A 118 3.28 -12.14 1.88
C LEU A 118 3.05 -13.60 1.48
N ASN A 119 3.08 -14.54 2.45
CA ASN A 119 3.06 -15.97 2.15
C ASN A 119 2.06 -16.72 3.03
N ASN A 120 1.50 -17.82 2.49
CA ASN A 120 0.59 -18.73 3.20
C ASN A 120 -0.63 -18.06 3.83
N ILE A 121 -1.15 -17.00 3.21
CA ILE A 121 -2.20 -16.17 3.77
C ILE A 121 -3.56 -16.76 3.37
N ALA A 122 -4.21 -17.48 4.30
CA ALA A 122 -5.54 -18.06 4.08
C ALA A 122 -6.68 -17.12 4.48
N LYS A 123 -6.46 -16.28 5.50
CA LYS A 123 -7.47 -15.36 6.08
C LYS A 123 -6.88 -13.97 6.28
N GLU A 124 -7.72 -12.98 6.52
CA GLU A 124 -7.32 -11.61 6.84
C GLU A 124 -6.29 -11.03 5.85
N PHE A 125 -6.62 -11.11 4.57
CA PHE A 125 -5.75 -10.62 3.50
C PHE A 125 -6.41 -9.53 2.66
N THR A 126 -5.56 -8.71 2.08
CA THR A 126 -5.89 -7.76 1.01
C THR A 126 -5.39 -8.34 -0.31
N SER A 127 -6.26 -8.39 -1.33
CA SER A 127 -5.88 -8.88 -2.66
C SER A 127 -6.53 -8.05 -3.77
N PHE A 128 -5.74 -7.78 -4.81
CA PHE A 128 -6.18 -7.01 -5.98
C PHE A 128 -5.28 -7.26 -7.21
N GLU A 129 -5.79 -6.94 -8.38
CA GLU A 129 -5.00 -6.95 -9.61
C GLU A 129 -4.07 -5.73 -9.62
N LEU A 130 -2.79 -5.97 -9.89
CA LEU A 130 -1.77 -4.91 -9.91
C LEU A 130 -2.12 -3.80 -10.92
N GLN A 131 -2.66 -4.15 -12.08
CA GLN A 131 -3.03 -3.21 -13.13
C GLN A 131 -4.12 -2.24 -12.68
N GLU A 132 -5.15 -2.72 -11.93
CA GLU A 132 -6.17 -1.83 -11.35
C GLU A 132 -5.54 -0.79 -10.41
N TYR A 133 -4.52 -1.21 -9.65
CA TYR A 133 -3.82 -0.35 -8.72
C TYR A 133 -2.91 0.66 -9.42
N VAL A 134 -2.15 0.21 -10.43
CA VAL A 134 -1.22 1.04 -11.19
C VAL A 134 -1.96 2.13 -11.97
N ALA A 135 -3.16 1.84 -12.48
CA ALA A 135 -4.00 2.78 -13.21
C ALA A 135 -4.51 3.97 -12.37
N LEU A 136 -4.49 3.88 -11.04
CA LEU A 136 -4.81 5.01 -10.18
C LEU A 136 -3.68 6.04 -10.20
N ASP A 137 -4.00 7.32 -10.27
CA ASP A 137 -3.04 8.42 -10.30
C ASP A 137 -2.76 9.00 -8.91
N GLY A 138 -3.81 9.18 -8.12
CA GLY A 138 -3.75 9.81 -6.81
C GLY A 138 -3.09 8.93 -5.74
N ILE A 139 -2.14 9.48 -4.99
CA ILE A 139 -1.51 8.76 -3.87
C ILE A 139 -2.53 8.38 -2.80
N TYR A 140 -3.48 9.27 -2.53
CA TYR A 140 -4.56 9.02 -1.57
C TYR A 140 -5.60 8.03 -2.10
N ALA A 141 -5.87 8.05 -3.42
CA ALA A 141 -6.71 7.05 -4.06
C ALA A 141 -6.08 5.65 -3.94
N LYS A 142 -4.77 5.52 -4.15
CA LYS A 142 -4.03 4.28 -3.96
C LYS A 142 -4.06 3.79 -2.51
N SER A 143 -3.87 4.68 -1.54
CA SER A 143 -3.93 4.36 -0.12
C SER A 143 -5.34 3.92 0.30
N LEU A 144 -6.36 4.66 -0.11
CA LEU A 144 -7.77 4.32 0.14
C LEU A 144 -8.17 3.00 -0.53
N TYR A 145 -7.74 2.77 -1.78
CA TYR A 145 -8.01 1.55 -2.52
C TYR A 145 -7.55 0.29 -1.78
N ARG A 146 -6.35 0.29 -1.18
CA ARG A 146 -5.85 -0.82 -0.38
C ARG A 146 -6.77 -1.13 0.79
N ILE A 147 -7.19 -0.11 1.53
CA ILE A 147 -8.13 -0.25 2.65
C ILE A 147 -9.45 -0.83 2.17
N LEU A 148 -9.99 -0.30 1.07
CA LEU A 148 -11.27 -0.78 0.51
C LEU A 148 -11.19 -2.23 0.03
N LYS A 149 -10.06 -2.66 -0.55
CA LYS A 149 -9.84 -4.05 -0.95
C LYS A 149 -9.78 -5.00 0.24
N GLN A 150 -9.28 -4.56 1.39
CA GLN A 150 -9.36 -5.32 2.65
C GLN A 150 -10.81 -5.59 3.06
N TRP A 151 -11.69 -4.61 2.90
CA TRP A 151 -13.09 -4.70 3.33
C TRP A 151 -14.06 -5.12 2.24
N LYS A 152 -13.56 -5.49 1.06
CA LYS A 152 -14.39 -5.76 -0.13
C LYS A 152 -15.51 -6.77 0.15
N MET A 153 -15.23 -7.82 0.89
CA MET A 153 -16.19 -8.88 1.20
C MET A 153 -17.26 -8.46 2.21
N HIS A 154 -17.03 -7.39 2.96
CA HIS A 154 -17.96 -6.87 3.97
C HIS A 154 -18.90 -5.79 3.42
N GLY A 155 -18.61 -5.26 2.22
CA GLY A 155 -19.41 -4.21 1.60
C GLY A 155 -19.25 -2.81 2.24
N CYS A 156 -18.67 -2.72 3.41
CA CYS A 156 -18.33 -1.46 4.10
C CYS A 156 -17.07 -1.63 4.94
N THR A 157 -16.39 -0.55 5.25
CA THR A 157 -15.26 -0.54 6.18
C THR A 157 -15.76 -0.51 7.63
N LYS A 158 -14.87 -0.79 8.60
CA LYS A 158 -15.13 -0.38 9.97
C LYS A 158 -15.24 1.15 10.05
N LYS A 159 -15.76 1.66 11.15
CA LYS A 159 -15.70 3.09 11.46
C LYS A 159 -14.28 3.43 11.89
N TYR A 160 -13.72 4.45 11.30
CA TYR A 160 -12.41 5.01 11.64
C TYR A 160 -12.59 6.35 12.34
N SER A 161 -11.80 6.64 13.36
CA SER A 161 -11.65 8.01 13.82
C SER A 161 -10.93 8.85 12.76
N VAL A 162 -11.10 10.17 12.81
CA VAL A 162 -10.41 11.08 11.88
C VAL A 162 -8.89 10.93 11.99
N SER A 163 -8.36 10.79 13.21
CA SER A 163 -6.93 10.61 13.47
C SER A 163 -6.41 9.32 12.85
N GLU A 164 -7.07 8.19 13.13
CA GLU A 164 -6.72 6.87 12.58
C GLU A 164 -6.75 6.89 11.04
N PHE A 165 -7.75 7.55 10.45
CA PHE A 165 -7.87 7.61 8.99
C PHE A 165 -6.80 8.48 8.33
N LYS A 166 -6.42 9.60 8.97
CA LYS A 166 -5.28 10.42 8.54
C LYS A 166 -3.99 9.61 8.52
N GLU A 167 -3.75 8.83 9.56
CA GLU A 167 -2.56 7.98 9.66
C GLU A 167 -2.52 6.92 8.56
N LEU A 168 -3.62 6.19 8.36
CA LEU A 168 -3.75 5.16 7.31
C LEU A 168 -3.53 5.71 5.90
N LEU A 169 -4.00 6.92 5.63
CA LEU A 169 -3.81 7.58 4.34
C LEU A 169 -2.46 8.32 4.25
N SER A 170 -1.70 8.37 5.36
CA SER A 170 -0.44 9.12 5.46
C SER A 170 -0.58 10.60 5.06
N THR A 171 -1.69 11.23 5.49
CA THR A 171 -1.95 12.65 5.20
C THR A 171 -1.23 13.55 6.21
N PRO A 172 -0.96 14.82 5.84
CA PRO A 172 -0.68 15.86 6.83
C PRO A 172 -1.83 16.00 7.83
N ASP A 173 -1.60 16.70 8.92
CA ASP A 173 -2.62 16.93 9.95
C ASP A 173 -3.66 17.98 9.49
N TYR A 174 -4.42 17.61 8.48
CA TYR A 174 -5.50 18.43 7.96
C TYR A 174 -6.69 18.48 8.90
N GLU A 175 -7.35 19.65 8.97
CA GLU A 175 -8.67 19.75 9.56
C GLU A 175 -9.67 18.79 8.88
N PRO A 176 -10.65 18.23 9.60
CA PRO A 176 -11.59 17.23 9.04
C PRO A 176 -12.30 17.69 7.76
N LYS A 177 -12.62 18.98 7.66
CA LYS A 177 -13.26 19.57 6.48
C LYS A 177 -12.33 19.57 5.27
N ILE A 178 -11.05 19.89 5.47
CA ILE A 178 -10.01 19.89 4.44
C ILE A 178 -9.70 18.45 4.00
N LEU A 179 -9.54 17.54 4.96
CA LEU A 179 -9.35 16.11 4.69
C LEU A 179 -10.46 15.55 3.78
N MET A 180 -11.72 15.89 4.10
CA MET A 180 -12.86 15.43 3.30
C MET A 180 -12.85 16.04 1.90
N ARG A 181 -12.58 17.35 1.76
CA ARG A 181 -12.66 18.07 0.49
C ARG A 181 -11.50 17.71 -0.45
N ASP A 182 -10.27 17.70 0.07
CA ASP A 182 -9.06 17.68 -0.74
C ASP A 182 -8.42 16.29 -0.84
N VAL A 183 -8.79 15.36 0.03
CA VAL A 183 -8.24 14.00 0.07
C VAL A 183 -9.32 12.96 -0.24
N ILE A 184 -10.36 12.87 0.60
CA ILE A 184 -11.29 11.74 0.54
C ILE A 184 -12.19 11.81 -0.67
N LYS A 185 -12.85 12.96 -0.93
CA LYS A 185 -13.75 13.09 -2.08
C LYS A 185 -13.05 12.85 -3.42
N PRO A 186 -11.89 13.49 -3.72
CA PRO A 186 -11.17 13.22 -4.96
C PRO A 186 -10.74 11.76 -5.09
N ALA A 187 -10.26 11.12 -4.01
CA ALA A 187 -9.88 9.72 -4.02
C ALA A 187 -11.07 8.78 -4.30
N VAL A 188 -12.23 9.04 -3.69
CA VAL A 188 -13.47 8.28 -3.93
C VAL A 188 -13.95 8.44 -5.37
N GLU A 189 -13.89 9.65 -5.92
CA GLU A 189 -14.28 9.93 -7.31
C GLU A 189 -13.36 9.20 -8.30
N GLU A 190 -12.06 9.22 -8.06
CA GLU A 190 -11.08 8.53 -8.91
C GLU A 190 -11.31 7.02 -8.89
N ILE A 191 -11.49 6.43 -7.69
CA ILE A 191 -11.75 4.98 -7.55
C ILE A 191 -13.07 4.59 -8.22
N ASN A 192 -14.13 5.39 -8.12
CA ASN A 192 -15.38 5.14 -8.83
C ASN A 192 -15.20 5.21 -10.35
N LYS A 193 -14.42 6.19 -10.86
CA LYS A 193 -14.12 6.30 -12.30
C LYS A 193 -13.30 5.12 -12.82
N SER A 194 -12.41 4.55 -12.01
CA SER A 194 -11.61 3.38 -12.41
C SER A 194 -12.45 2.10 -12.60
N GLY A 195 -13.67 2.07 -12.08
CA GLY A 195 -14.54 0.89 -12.13
C GLY A 195 -14.18 -0.22 -11.13
N ALA A 196 -13.13 -0.03 -10.31
CA ALA A 196 -12.68 -1.00 -9.30
C ALA A 196 -13.72 -1.24 -8.19
N PHE A 197 -14.52 -0.22 -7.91
CA PHE A 197 -15.69 -0.27 -7.03
C PHE A 197 -16.87 0.46 -7.69
N LYS A 198 -18.09 0.03 -7.40
CA LYS A 198 -19.31 0.67 -7.90
C LYS A 198 -19.99 1.42 -6.76
N ASN A 199 -20.35 2.68 -7.00
CA ASN A 199 -21.11 3.51 -6.06
C ASN A 199 -20.43 3.68 -4.68
N LEU A 200 -19.10 3.75 -4.66
CA LEU A 200 -18.36 4.01 -3.43
C LEU A 200 -18.78 5.37 -2.86
N ARG A 201 -19.07 5.39 -1.56
CA ARG A 201 -19.44 6.60 -0.81
C ARG A 201 -18.68 6.66 0.50
N CYS A 202 -18.41 7.88 0.96
CA CYS A 202 -17.87 8.13 2.28
C CYS A 202 -18.92 8.86 3.11
N GLU A 203 -19.21 8.33 4.31
CA GLU A 203 -20.15 8.93 5.26
C GLU A 203 -19.39 9.47 6.47
N VAL A 204 -19.72 10.70 6.86
CA VAL A 204 -19.22 11.33 8.08
C VAL A 204 -20.20 11.08 9.21
N ILE A 205 -19.75 10.40 10.24
CA ILE A 205 -20.57 10.14 11.42
C ILE A 205 -20.18 11.14 12.50
N HIS A 206 -21.10 12.03 12.82
CA HIS A 206 -20.92 12.99 13.90
C HIS A 206 -21.21 12.33 15.26
N ALA A 207 -20.32 12.53 16.24
CA ALA A 207 -20.61 12.15 17.61
C ALA A 207 -21.85 12.91 18.09
N LYS A 208 -22.83 12.23 18.69
CA LYS A 208 -23.94 12.90 19.37
C LYS A 208 -23.36 13.81 20.46
N LYS A 209 -23.58 15.12 20.40
CA LYS A 209 -23.30 16.00 21.53
C LYS A 209 -24.08 15.44 22.72
N ARG A 210 -23.40 14.99 23.76
CA ARG A 210 -24.04 14.75 25.05
C ARG A 210 -24.56 16.11 25.50
N GLY A 211 -25.90 16.24 25.55
CA GLY A 211 -26.52 17.41 26.16
C GLY A 211 -25.98 17.58 27.59
N ARG A 212 -25.52 18.78 27.95
CA ARG A 212 -25.32 19.13 29.34
C ARG A 212 -26.65 18.90 30.06
N PRO A 213 -26.66 18.26 31.23
CA PRO A 213 -27.85 18.30 32.10
C PRO A 213 -28.13 19.80 32.33
N VAL A 214 -29.36 20.22 32.11
CA VAL A 214 -29.81 21.50 32.59
C VAL A 214 -30.13 21.29 34.06
N GLU A 215 -29.38 21.95 34.95
CA GLU A 215 -29.74 22.09 36.32
C GLU A 215 -30.98 22.94 36.49
#